data_66ae5020dfee494eef482d11f1821b7e
#
_entry.id   66ae5020dfee494eef482d11f1821b7e
#
_cell.length_a   1.000
_cell.length_b   1.000
_cell.length_c   1.000
_cell.angle_alpha   90.00
_cell.angle_beta   90.00
_cell.angle_gamma   90.00
#
_symmetry.space_group_name_H-M   'P 1'
#
loop_
_entity.id
_entity.type
_entity.pdbx_description
1 polymer ?
#
loop_
_entity_poly.entity_id
_entity_poly.type
_entity_poly.pdbx_seq_one_letter_code
_entity_poly.pdbx_strand_id
1 'polypeptide(L)'
;LLSWLHIYYGAFCTVVLLFCAYRIFQHVKKNVGTSSLCIGRYHVFSLLFILLFLFITGHGGFIGTNGVDIPWRDAIYNDLIRYPWPIVYEHSHTMLIYYLTYWLLPAGISWLFGLGTWGSHVVLFFWSYMGLSLVFLLLCDYLQPAKNQVLFVCGLFLLWSGLSLFGMMLKSLFGASAFRIDDYPGFYSWQFTAGMYDGHFIGYFLRTTFDSVANVYNQYIPMAVVTLLFLECRYMYDMYAFLGLLALPYSPLGFVGIVLLMMGD
;
A
#
# COMPACT_ATOMS: atom_id res chain seq x y z
N LEU A 1 13.39 -7.39 -13.38
CA LEU A 1 13.88 -8.63 -14.01
C LEU A 1 15.15 -8.41 -14.80
N LEU A 2 15.23 -7.37 -15.65
CA LEU A 2 16.40 -7.12 -16.50
C LEU A 2 17.70 -6.89 -15.72
N SER A 3 17.62 -6.37 -14.50
CA SER A 3 18.80 -6.09 -13.68
C SER A 3 19.13 -7.20 -12.68
N TRP A 4 18.18 -8.08 -12.35
CA TRP A 4 18.38 -9.22 -11.44
C TRP A 4 18.76 -10.53 -12.13
N LEU A 5 18.38 -10.66 -13.39
CA LEU A 5 18.70 -11.83 -14.21
C LEU A 5 19.70 -11.46 -15.29
N HIS A 6 20.45 -12.44 -15.80
CA HIS A 6 21.23 -12.24 -17.00
C HIS A 6 20.32 -11.68 -18.10
N ILE A 7 20.80 -10.69 -18.87
CA ILE A 7 19.99 -9.86 -19.77
C ILE A 7 19.07 -10.67 -20.69
N TYR A 8 19.53 -11.79 -21.21
CA TYR A 8 18.73 -12.65 -22.10
C TYR A 8 17.55 -13.29 -21.39
N TYR A 9 17.77 -13.82 -20.17
CA TYR A 9 16.69 -14.40 -19.36
C TYR A 9 15.73 -13.34 -18.87
N GLY A 10 16.26 -12.19 -18.47
CA GLY A 10 15.45 -11.04 -18.05
C GLY A 10 14.55 -10.53 -19.18
N ALA A 11 15.10 -10.39 -20.40
CA ALA A 11 14.34 -9.98 -21.58
C ALA A 11 13.25 -11.01 -21.92
N PHE A 12 13.59 -12.30 -21.95
CA PHE A 12 12.62 -13.37 -22.20
C PHE A 12 11.47 -13.34 -21.18
N CYS A 13 11.78 -13.32 -19.89
CA CYS A 13 10.76 -13.25 -18.83
C CYS A 13 9.89 -11.99 -18.96
N THR A 14 10.48 -10.86 -19.31
CA THR A 14 9.74 -9.60 -19.51
C THR A 14 8.75 -9.72 -20.66
N VAL A 15 9.16 -10.28 -21.81
CA VAL A 15 8.28 -10.51 -22.95
C VAL A 15 7.13 -11.46 -22.58
N VAL A 16 7.44 -12.56 -21.88
CA VAL A 16 6.41 -13.52 -21.42
C VAL A 16 5.41 -12.83 -20.50
N LEU A 17 5.87 -12.03 -19.53
CA LEU A 17 4.99 -11.30 -18.61
C LEU A 17 4.11 -10.28 -19.34
N LEU A 18 4.66 -9.53 -20.28
CA LEU A 18 3.89 -8.57 -21.09
C LEU A 18 2.85 -9.29 -21.95
N PHE A 19 3.20 -10.42 -22.53
CA PHE A 19 2.26 -11.26 -23.30
C PHE A 19 1.13 -11.79 -22.39
N CYS A 20 1.45 -12.31 -21.21
CA CYS A 20 0.45 -12.76 -20.23
C CYS A 20 -0.46 -11.61 -19.80
N ALA A 21 0.11 -10.45 -19.45
CA ALA A 21 -0.66 -9.26 -19.08
C ALA A 21 -1.60 -8.82 -20.22
N TYR A 22 -1.14 -8.82 -21.46
CA TYR A 22 -1.98 -8.52 -22.62
C TYR A 22 -3.13 -9.51 -22.78
N ARG A 23 -2.87 -10.82 -22.66
CA ARG A 23 -3.89 -11.86 -22.74
C ARG A 23 -4.95 -11.72 -21.64
N ILE A 24 -4.51 -11.43 -20.42
CA ILE A 24 -5.39 -11.18 -19.28
C ILE A 24 -6.24 -9.93 -19.52
N PHE A 25 -5.63 -8.84 -19.98
CA PHE A 25 -6.36 -7.62 -20.31
C PHE A 25 -7.46 -7.88 -21.36
N GLN A 26 -7.17 -8.65 -22.40
CA GLN A 26 -8.17 -9.03 -23.42
C GLN A 26 -9.28 -9.89 -22.81
N HIS A 27 -8.93 -10.83 -21.93
CA HIS A 27 -9.89 -11.69 -21.25
C HIS A 27 -10.84 -10.89 -20.34
N VAL A 28 -10.28 -10.02 -19.49
CA VAL A 28 -11.05 -9.13 -18.60
C VAL A 28 -11.96 -8.21 -19.42
N LYS A 29 -11.42 -7.56 -20.45
CA LYS A 29 -12.21 -6.69 -21.32
C LYS A 29 -13.42 -7.40 -21.96
N LYS A 30 -13.26 -8.68 -22.28
CA LYS A 30 -14.33 -9.47 -22.90
C LYS A 30 -15.39 -9.93 -21.87
N ASN A 31 -14.98 -10.30 -20.66
CA ASN A 31 -15.84 -11.02 -19.72
C ASN A 31 -16.37 -10.14 -18.56
N VAL A 32 -15.61 -9.14 -18.12
CA VAL A 32 -16.00 -8.27 -16.99
C VAL A 32 -16.82 -7.05 -17.45
N GLY A 33 -16.77 -6.74 -18.74
CA GLY A 33 -17.39 -5.52 -19.25
C GLY A 33 -16.58 -4.25 -18.92
N THR A 34 -17.16 -3.10 -19.23
CA THR A 34 -16.57 -1.80 -18.87
C THR A 34 -17.18 -1.32 -17.57
N SER A 35 -16.35 -0.98 -16.58
CA SER A 35 -16.81 -0.31 -15.37
C SER A 35 -17.63 0.92 -15.72
N SER A 36 -18.77 1.09 -15.06
CA SER A 36 -19.66 2.23 -15.23
C SER A 36 -19.33 3.37 -14.24
N LEU A 37 -18.19 3.33 -13.58
CA LEU A 37 -17.83 4.34 -12.59
C LEU A 37 -17.72 5.72 -13.24
N CYS A 38 -18.74 6.55 -13.01
CA CYS A 38 -18.72 7.95 -13.42
C CYS A 38 -18.04 8.80 -12.36
N ILE A 39 -16.82 9.25 -12.64
CA ILE A 39 -16.10 10.14 -11.74
C ILE A 39 -16.81 11.51 -11.67
N GLY A 40 -17.44 11.80 -10.55
CA GLY A 40 -18.09 13.06 -10.26
C GLY A 40 -17.32 13.93 -9.27
N ARG A 41 -17.84 15.12 -8.96
CA ARG A 41 -17.21 16.09 -8.03
C ARG A 41 -16.82 15.50 -6.67
N TYR A 42 -17.62 14.60 -6.12
CA TYR A 42 -17.35 13.99 -4.82
C TYR A 42 -16.16 13.03 -4.87
N HIS A 43 -15.94 12.34 -5.98
CA HIS A 43 -14.71 11.56 -6.19
C HIS A 43 -13.47 12.47 -6.24
N VAL A 44 -13.56 13.61 -6.93
CA VAL A 44 -12.44 14.59 -6.97
C VAL A 44 -12.11 15.11 -5.57
N PHE A 45 -13.11 15.48 -4.77
CA PHE A 45 -12.89 15.87 -3.37
C PHE A 45 -12.28 14.74 -2.54
N SER A 46 -12.74 13.51 -2.72
CA SER A 46 -12.15 12.34 -2.06
C SER A 46 -10.68 12.14 -2.42
N LEU A 47 -10.32 12.31 -3.70
CA LEU A 47 -8.92 12.24 -4.14
C LEU A 47 -8.06 13.34 -3.50
N LEU A 48 -8.59 14.54 -3.32
CA LEU A 48 -7.90 15.61 -2.58
C LEU A 48 -7.74 15.28 -1.10
N PHE A 49 -8.73 14.64 -0.47
CA PHE A 49 -8.60 14.15 0.90
C PHE A 49 -7.54 13.05 1.03
N ILE A 50 -7.45 12.14 0.05
CA ILE A 50 -6.39 11.11 0.00
C ILE A 50 -5.01 11.75 -0.12
N LEU A 51 -4.87 12.79 -0.95
CA LEU A 51 -3.63 13.54 -1.07
C LEU A 51 -3.21 14.17 0.26
N LEU A 52 -4.14 14.86 0.93
CA LEU A 52 -3.92 15.46 2.25
C LEU A 52 -3.59 14.40 3.32
N PHE A 53 -4.28 13.27 3.27
CA PHE A 53 -4.04 12.14 4.18
C PHE A 53 -2.61 11.62 4.06
N LEU A 54 -2.10 11.44 2.83
CA LEU A 54 -0.70 11.03 2.61
C LEU A 54 0.30 12.06 3.13
N PHE A 55 0.00 13.35 3.03
CA PHE A 55 0.83 14.37 3.66
C PHE A 55 0.86 14.22 5.18
N ILE A 56 -0.30 14.04 5.81
CA ILE A 56 -0.42 13.93 7.28
C ILE A 56 0.26 12.64 7.79
N THR A 57 0.25 11.56 7.02
CA THR A 57 0.96 10.32 7.39
C THR A 57 2.48 10.45 7.33
N GLY A 58 3.01 11.57 6.87
CA GLY A 58 4.45 11.79 6.72
C GLY A 58 5.06 11.07 5.52
N HIS A 59 4.24 10.55 4.62
CA HIS A 59 4.68 9.84 3.44
C HIS A 59 5.50 10.76 2.52
N GLY A 60 6.63 10.29 2.00
CA GLY A 60 7.55 11.08 1.21
C GLY A 60 8.42 12.06 2.01
N GLY A 61 8.36 12.04 3.35
CA GLY A 61 9.21 12.86 4.21
C GLY A 61 8.86 14.35 4.26
N PHE A 62 7.69 14.77 3.75
CA PHE A 62 7.31 16.19 3.68
C PHE A 62 6.89 16.78 5.02
N ILE A 63 6.26 16.00 5.91
CA ILE A 63 5.79 16.44 7.24
C ILE A 63 6.42 15.58 8.34
N GLY A 64 7.72 15.36 8.27
CA GLY A 64 8.40 14.53 9.24
C GLY A 64 8.01 13.06 9.15
N THR A 65 8.73 12.23 9.90
CA THR A 65 8.49 10.79 9.91
C THR A 65 7.58 10.44 11.07
N ASN A 66 6.37 10.03 10.77
CA ASN A 66 5.40 9.64 11.79
C ASN A 66 5.32 8.12 12.01
N GLY A 67 6.10 7.34 11.27
CA GLY A 67 6.14 5.88 11.36
C GLY A 67 7.47 5.35 11.91
N VAL A 68 7.41 4.31 12.72
CA VAL A 68 8.63 3.63 13.22
C VAL A 68 9.40 2.99 12.05
N ASP A 69 8.69 2.50 11.06
CA ASP A 69 9.26 1.81 9.91
C ASP A 69 9.65 2.75 8.75
N ILE A 70 9.20 4.02 8.74
CA ILE A 70 9.48 4.94 7.64
C ILE A 70 10.98 5.16 7.41
N PRO A 71 11.81 5.47 8.42
CA PRO A 71 13.24 5.68 8.20
C PRO A 71 13.93 4.47 7.58
N TRP A 72 13.49 3.27 7.96
CA TRP A 72 13.99 2.02 7.42
C TRP A 72 13.60 1.84 5.95
N ARG A 73 12.36 2.15 5.61
CA ARG A 73 11.86 2.07 4.23
C ARG A 73 12.49 3.11 3.32
N ASP A 74 12.70 4.31 3.85
CA ASP A 74 13.38 5.39 3.14
C ASP A 74 14.85 5.03 2.89
N ALA A 75 15.52 4.35 3.82
CA ALA A 75 16.86 3.84 3.61
C ALA A 75 16.91 2.84 2.43
N ILE A 76 15.99 1.85 2.41
CA ILE A 76 15.88 0.89 1.31
C ILE A 76 15.62 1.61 -0.02
N TYR A 77 14.70 2.59 -0.04
CA TYR A 77 14.38 3.34 -1.25
C TYR A 77 15.56 4.19 -1.74
N ASN A 78 16.28 4.84 -0.82
CA ASN A 78 17.50 5.59 -1.14
C ASN A 78 18.61 4.68 -1.69
N ASP A 79 18.76 3.48 -1.17
CA ASP A 79 19.71 2.51 -1.70
C ASP A 79 19.35 2.08 -3.13
N LEU A 80 18.07 1.86 -3.41
CA LEU A 80 17.59 1.56 -4.77
C LEU A 80 17.85 2.69 -5.79
N ILE A 81 17.96 3.93 -5.33
CA ILE A 81 18.28 5.08 -6.20
C ILE A 81 19.77 5.23 -6.40
N ARG A 82 20.59 4.93 -5.37
CA ARG A 82 22.02 5.23 -5.35
C ARG A 82 22.91 4.11 -5.90
N TYR A 83 22.51 2.85 -5.70
CA TYR A 83 23.34 1.70 -6.06
C TYR A 83 22.81 1.00 -7.32
N PRO A 84 23.72 0.38 -8.11
CA PRO A 84 23.30 -0.45 -9.24
C PRO A 84 22.53 -1.68 -8.74
N TRP A 85 21.58 -2.13 -9.53
CA TRP A 85 20.78 -3.32 -9.22
C TRP A 85 21.39 -4.58 -9.84
N PRO A 86 21.44 -5.72 -9.11
CA PRO A 86 21.05 -5.93 -7.71
C PRO A 86 22.01 -5.23 -6.73
N ILE A 87 21.46 -4.75 -5.60
CA ILE A 87 22.26 -4.04 -4.61
C ILE A 87 23.08 -5.05 -3.79
N VAL A 88 24.41 -4.91 -3.83
CA VAL A 88 25.37 -5.70 -3.05
C VAL A 88 26.17 -4.75 -2.17
N TYR A 89 26.17 -5.00 -0.89
CA TYR A 89 26.97 -4.24 0.10
C TYR A 89 28.34 -4.89 0.23
N GLU A 90 29.34 -4.29 -0.41
CA GLU A 90 30.70 -4.86 -0.48
C GLU A 90 31.33 -5.09 0.89
N HIS A 91 31.13 -4.16 1.83
CA HIS A 91 31.72 -4.27 3.17
C HIS A 91 31.18 -5.44 4.01
N SER A 92 29.92 -5.80 3.83
CA SER A 92 29.28 -6.89 4.58
C SER A 92 29.17 -8.19 3.78
N HIS A 93 29.54 -8.17 2.50
CA HIS A 93 29.33 -9.27 1.54
C HIS A 93 27.89 -9.78 1.53
N THR A 94 26.91 -8.85 1.72
CA THR A 94 25.49 -9.15 1.74
C THR A 94 24.77 -8.47 0.59
N MET A 95 23.63 -9.01 0.19
CA MET A 95 22.78 -8.46 -0.83
C MET A 95 21.47 -7.96 -0.22
N LEU A 96 20.94 -6.84 -0.71
CA LEU A 96 19.65 -6.35 -0.29
C LEU A 96 18.55 -7.31 -0.74
N ILE A 97 17.94 -8.00 0.22
CA ILE A 97 16.81 -8.91 0.01
C ILE A 97 15.63 -8.41 0.82
N TYR A 98 14.59 -7.96 0.12
CA TYR A 98 13.34 -7.47 0.71
C TYR A 98 12.21 -7.48 -0.32
N TYR A 99 11.00 -7.12 0.04
CA TYR A 99 9.86 -6.96 -0.89
C TYR A 99 10.01 -5.67 -1.69
N LEU A 100 10.98 -5.61 -2.58
CA LEU A 100 11.41 -4.39 -3.27
C LEU A 100 10.45 -3.90 -4.35
N THR A 101 9.54 -4.76 -4.80
CA THR A 101 8.72 -4.55 -6.01
C THR A 101 7.98 -3.21 -6.01
N TYR A 102 7.50 -2.77 -4.86
CA TYR A 102 6.77 -1.51 -4.76
C TYR A 102 7.62 -0.30 -5.13
N TRP A 103 8.90 -0.30 -4.74
CA TRP A 103 9.82 0.81 -4.94
C TRP A 103 10.56 0.76 -6.27
N LEU A 104 10.59 -0.38 -6.97
CA LEU A 104 11.37 -0.55 -8.20
C LEU A 104 10.96 0.45 -9.29
N LEU A 105 9.65 0.68 -9.47
CA LEU A 105 9.18 1.61 -10.50
C LEU A 105 9.52 3.07 -10.14
N PRO A 106 9.17 3.61 -8.96
CA PRO A 106 9.53 4.97 -8.60
C PRO A 106 11.05 5.18 -8.50
N ALA A 107 11.83 4.19 -8.05
CA ALA A 107 13.28 4.25 -8.04
C ALA A 107 13.86 4.25 -9.47
N GLY A 108 13.32 3.43 -10.36
CA GLY A 108 13.72 3.41 -11.77
C GLY A 108 13.43 4.73 -12.48
N ILE A 109 12.28 5.36 -12.22
CA ILE A 109 11.95 6.70 -12.73
C ILE A 109 12.96 7.71 -12.19
N SER A 110 13.22 7.69 -10.89
CA SER A 110 14.16 8.59 -10.24
C SER A 110 15.57 8.46 -10.80
N TRP A 111 16.01 7.24 -11.04
CA TRP A 111 17.30 6.95 -11.66
C TRP A 111 17.37 7.44 -13.11
N LEU A 112 16.34 7.16 -13.92
CA LEU A 112 16.27 7.54 -15.33
C LEU A 112 16.36 9.07 -15.54
N PHE A 113 15.72 9.84 -14.65
CA PHE A 113 15.71 11.30 -14.71
C PHE A 113 16.82 11.97 -13.87
N GLY A 114 17.70 11.20 -13.23
CA GLY A 114 18.77 11.72 -12.40
C GLY A 114 18.27 12.55 -11.21
N LEU A 115 17.11 12.19 -10.63
CA LEU A 115 16.51 12.96 -9.56
C LEU A 115 17.33 12.83 -8.27
N GLY A 116 17.56 13.96 -7.60
CA GLY A 116 18.12 13.96 -6.25
C GLY A 116 17.16 13.35 -5.23
N THR A 117 17.62 13.19 -4.00
CA THR A 117 16.84 12.55 -2.91
C THR A 117 15.41 13.14 -2.78
N TRP A 118 15.31 14.47 -2.75
CA TRP A 118 14.01 15.14 -2.64
C TRP A 118 13.08 14.83 -3.83
N GLY A 119 13.58 14.95 -5.07
CA GLY A 119 12.81 14.63 -6.28
C GLY A 119 12.32 13.18 -6.30
N SER A 120 13.16 12.25 -5.84
CA SER A 120 12.82 10.84 -5.73
C SER A 120 11.70 10.58 -4.71
N HIS A 121 11.71 11.26 -3.57
CA HIS A 121 10.63 11.19 -2.59
C HIS A 121 9.31 11.78 -3.13
N VAL A 122 9.37 12.83 -3.96
CA VAL A 122 8.19 13.34 -4.68
C VAL A 122 7.62 12.28 -5.61
N VAL A 123 8.46 11.57 -6.36
CA VAL A 123 8.01 10.47 -7.24
C VAL A 123 7.36 9.35 -6.42
N LEU A 124 7.96 8.94 -5.30
CA LEU A 124 7.40 7.92 -4.42
C LEU A 124 6.05 8.38 -3.82
N PHE A 125 5.94 9.64 -3.42
CA PHE A 125 4.70 10.21 -2.91
C PHE A 125 3.57 10.13 -3.94
N PHE A 126 3.82 10.57 -5.17
CA PHE A 126 2.81 10.49 -6.23
C PHE A 126 2.51 9.06 -6.65
N TRP A 127 3.48 8.16 -6.61
CA TRP A 127 3.26 6.73 -6.84
C TRP A 127 2.29 6.15 -5.81
N SER A 128 2.50 6.46 -4.54
CA SER A 128 1.60 6.02 -3.46
C SER A 128 0.23 6.70 -3.51
N TYR A 129 0.20 7.97 -3.90
CA TYR A 129 -1.05 8.69 -4.13
C TYR A 129 -1.88 8.03 -5.24
N MET A 130 -1.26 7.69 -6.37
CA MET A 130 -1.93 6.96 -7.46
C MET A 130 -2.44 5.60 -6.99
N GLY A 131 -1.61 4.86 -6.26
CA GLY A 131 -1.99 3.55 -5.73
C GLY A 131 -3.17 3.62 -4.77
N LEU A 132 -3.13 4.51 -3.78
CA LEU A 132 -4.21 4.67 -2.80
C LEU A 132 -5.49 5.23 -3.44
N SER A 133 -5.35 6.12 -4.43
CA SER A 133 -6.47 6.60 -5.22
C SER A 133 -7.13 5.50 -6.04
N LEU A 134 -6.33 4.60 -6.63
CA LEU A 134 -6.84 3.43 -7.34
C LEU A 134 -7.61 2.50 -6.39
N VAL A 135 -7.08 2.22 -5.20
CA VAL A 135 -7.79 1.43 -4.17
C VAL A 135 -9.15 2.05 -3.87
N PHE A 136 -9.21 3.36 -3.65
CA PHE A 136 -10.46 4.04 -3.37
C PHE A 136 -11.46 3.98 -4.54
N LEU A 137 -10.99 4.18 -5.76
CA LEU A 137 -11.85 4.10 -6.96
C LEU A 137 -12.38 2.68 -7.18
N LEU A 138 -11.56 1.64 -7.01
CA LEU A 138 -11.99 0.24 -7.04
C LEU A 138 -13.01 -0.06 -5.93
N LEU A 139 -12.78 0.47 -4.73
CA LEU A 139 -13.74 0.34 -3.64
C LEU A 139 -15.09 1.00 -3.97
N CYS A 140 -15.08 2.16 -4.60
CA CYS A 140 -16.30 2.82 -5.07
C CYS A 140 -16.97 2.03 -6.20
N ASP A 141 -16.21 1.44 -7.10
CA ASP A 141 -16.75 0.59 -8.17
C ASP A 141 -17.41 -0.66 -7.59
N TYR A 142 -16.78 -1.30 -6.62
CA TYR A 142 -17.33 -2.47 -5.93
C TYR A 142 -18.58 -2.16 -5.10
N LEU A 143 -18.57 -1.07 -4.31
CA LEU A 143 -19.66 -0.71 -3.39
C LEU A 143 -20.81 0.03 -4.07
N GLN A 144 -20.58 0.64 -5.24
CA GLN A 144 -21.56 1.46 -5.99
C GLN A 144 -22.28 2.50 -5.10
N PRO A 145 -21.57 3.33 -4.31
CA PRO A 145 -22.22 4.26 -3.39
C PRO A 145 -23.01 5.32 -4.14
N ALA A 146 -24.11 5.76 -3.55
CA ALA A 146 -24.83 6.93 -4.06
C ALA A 146 -23.93 8.16 -4.06
N LYS A 147 -24.14 9.12 -4.96
CA LYS A 147 -23.28 10.31 -5.14
C LYS A 147 -22.98 11.06 -3.83
N ASN A 148 -23.96 11.19 -2.96
CA ASN A 148 -23.83 11.85 -1.66
C ASN A 148 -23.11 11.00 -0.60
N GLN A 149 -22.93 9.71 -0.82
CA GLN A 149 -22.26 8.80 0.10
C GLN A 149 -20.75 8.62 -0.19
N VAL A 150 -20.27 9.07 -1.36
CA VAL A 150 -18.87 8.89 -1.78
C VAL A 150 -17.89 9.48 -0.75
N LEU A 151 -18.15 10.69 -0.24
CA LEU A 151 -17.29 11.30 0.80
C LEU A 151 -17.35 10.53 2.12
N PHE A 152 -18.49 9.99 2.49
CA PHE A 152 -18.64 9.15 3.67
C PHE A 152 -17.82 7.85 3.52
N VAL A 153 -17.88 7.20 2.36
CA VAL A 153 -17.05 6.02 2.06
C VAL A 153 -15.57 6.37 2.10
N CYS A 154 -15.17 7.53 1.56
CA CYS A 154 -13.81 8.01 1.66
C CYS A 154 -13.37 8.21 3.13
N GLY A 155 -14.20 8.85 3.93
CA GLY A 155 -13.94 9.03 5.36
C GLY A 155 -13.79 7.70 6.10
N LEU A 156 -14.70 6.74 5.87
CA LEU A 156 -14.60 5.40 6.45
C LEU A 156 -13.32 4.68 6.00
N PHE A 157 -12.97 4.76 4.73
CA PHE A 157 -11.77 4.14 4.17
C PHE A 157 -10.49 4.69 4.82
N LEU A 158 -10.35 6.01 4.91
CA LEU A 158 -9.14 6.65 5.43
C LEU A 158 -9.05 6.58 6.96
N LEU A 159 -10.19 6.68 7.65
CA LEU A 159 -10.26 6.70 9.10
C LEU A 159 -10.61 5.34 9.71
N TRP A 160 -10.59 4.27 8.90
CA TRP A 160 -10.83 2.93 9.40
C TRP A 160 -9.86 2.61 10.53
N SER A 161 -10.42 2.39 11.72
CA SER A 161 -9.65 2.07 12.91
C SER A 161 -10.41 1.05 13.77
N GLY A 162 -9.68 0.27 14.53
CA GLY A 162 -10.24 -0.73 15.44
C GLY A 162 -10.91 -0.16 16.71
N LEU A 163 -11.50 1.05 16.66
CA LEU A 163 -12.11 1.74 17.82
C LEU A 163 -11.13 2.07 18.96
N SER A 164 -9.84 1.86 18.79
CA SER A 164 -8.81 2.12 19.81
C SER A 164 -8.81 3.58 20.25
N LEU A 165 -9.02 4.51 19.32
CA LEU A 165 -9.13 5.94 19.62
C LEU A 165 -10.29 6.21 20.58
N PHE A 166 -11.47 5.63 20.33
CA PHE A 166 -12.62 5.76 21.21
C PHE A 166 -12.36 5.17 22.59
N GLY A 167 -11.75 4.00 22.65
CA GLY A 167 -11.35 3.36 23.90
C GLY A 167 -10.40 4.24 24.73
N MET A 168 -9.41 4.86 24.07
CA MET A 168 -8.47 5.77 24.73
C MET A 168 -9.15 7.06 25.20
N MET A 169 -10.04 7.64 24.39
CA MET A 169 -10.82 8.83 24.78
C MET A 169 -11.72 8.53 25.98
N LEU A 170 -12.43 7.41 25.97
CA LEU A 170 -13.26 6.97 27.10
C LEU A 170 -12.42 6.75 28.36
N LYS A 171 -11.26 6.08 28.24
CA LYS A 171 -10.34 5.87 29.35
C LYS A 171 -9.87 7.20 29.95
N SER A 172 -9.57 8.19 29.11
CA SER A 172 -9.20 9.53 29.54
C SER A 172 -10.34 10.25 30.29
N LEU A 173 -11.57 10.16 29.77
CA LEU A 173 -12.75 10.77 30.38
C LEU A 173 -13.09 10.18 31.76
N PHE A 174 -12.85 8.90 31.97
CA PHE A 174 -13.09 8.21 33.23
C PHE A 174 -11.90 8.24 34.19
N GLY A 175 -10.87 9.06 33.91
CA GLY A 175 -9.80 9.36 34.87
C GLY A 175 -8.79 8.25 35.11
N ALA A 176 -8.78 7.20 34.28
CA ALA A 176 -7.90 6.05 34.48
C ALA A 176 -6.43 6.32 34.11
N SER A 177 -6.14 7.34 33.36
CA SER A 177 -4.82 7.98 33.13
C SER A 177 -5.04 9.19 32.23
N ALA A 178 -4.38 10.31 32.50
CA ALA A 178 -4.42 11.44 31.58
C ALA A 178 -3.89 10.99 30.21
N PHE A 179 -4.70 11.19 29.17
CA PHE A 179 -4.23 11.01 27.78
C PHE A 179 -3.17 12.09 27.50
N ARG A 180 -1.92 11.70 27.49
CA ARG A 180 -0.82 12.58 27.11
C ARG A 180 -0.43 12.28 25.68
N ILE A 181 -0.64 13.23 24.81
CA ILE A 181 -0.17 13.20 23.42
C ILE A 181 1.35 13.05 23.38
N ASP A 182 2.05 13.64 24.35
CA ASP A 182 3.50 13.67 24.47
C ASP A 182 4.13 12.31 24.81
N ASP A 183 3.37 11.37 25.35
CA ASP A 183 3.85 10.03 25.70
C ASP A 183 3.94 9.11 24.45
N TYR A 184 3.49 9.57 23.28
CA TYR A 184 3.48 8.80 22.06
C TYR A 184 4.21 9.53 20.93
N PRO A 185 5.27 8.94 20.36
CA PRO A 185 6.02 9.55 19.29
C PRO A 185 5.26 9.46 17.97
N GLY A 186 4.36 10.42 17.73
CA GLY A 186 3.67 10.57 16.47
C GLY A 186 2.16 10.32 16.48
N PHE A 187 1.48 10.98 15.57
CA PHE A 187 0.02 11.00 15.45
C PHE A 187 -0.60 9.60 15.21
N TYR A 188 0.11 8.70 14.54
CA TYR A 188 -0.35 7.33 14.28
C TYR A 188 -0.42 6.46 15.54
N SER A 189 0.31 6.80 16.60
CA SER A 189 0.21 6.09 17.88
C SER A 189 -1.16 6.20 18.52
N TRP A 190 -1.97 7.15 18.13
CA TRP A 190 -3.35 7.27 18.61
C TRP A 190 -4.27 6.16 18.11
N GLN A 191 -3.94 5.59 16.99
CA GLN A 191 -4.75 4.52 16.41
C GLN A 191 -4.44 3.16 17.03
N PHE A 192 -3.66 3.23 18.12
CA PHE A 192 -2.96 2.15 18.65
C PHE A 192 -3.80 1.05 19.09
N THR A 193 -3.53 0.21 18.36
CA THR A 193 -3.04 -1.09 18.74
C THR A 193 -3.54 -1.48 20.10
N ALA A 194 -4.61 -2.22 20.09
CA ALA A 194 -4.93 -3.11 21.20
C ALA A 194 -3.75 -4.09 21.48
N GLY A 195 -2.54 -3.78 21.03
CA GLY A 195 -1.42 -4.70 21.04
C GLY A 195 -0.42 -4.54 22.18
N MET A 196 -0.42 -3.37 22.86
CA MET A 196 0.45 -3.17 24.02
C MET A 196 -0.36 -2.68 25.21
N TYR A 197 -0.58 -3.55 26.16
CA TYR A 197 -1.07 -3.19 27.48
C TYR A 197 0.04 -3.53 28.48
N ASP A 198 0.47 -2.54 29.28
CA ASP A 198 1.54 -2.65 30.28
C ASP A 198 2.87 -3.28 29.79
N GLY A 199 3.26 -2.98 28.54
CA GLY A 199 4.51 -3.53 27.97
C GLY A 199 4.41 -4.97 27.48
N HIS A 200 3.25 -5.61 27.59
CA HIS A 200 3.00 -6.95 27.08
C HIS A 200 2.36 -6.89 25.69
N PHE A 201 2.92 -7.62 24.74
CA PHE A 201 2.37 -7.78 23.40
C PHE A 201 1.13 -8.67 23.46
N ILE A 202 -0.04 -8.10 23.16
CA ILE A 202 -1.26 -8.86 22.93
C ILE A 202 -1.25 -9.27 21.45
N GLY A 203 -1.12 -10.56 21.16
CA GLY A 203 -0.78 -11.13 19.86
C GLY A 203 -1.72 -10.86 18.68
N TYR A 204 -2.80 -10.08 18.84
CA TYR A 204 -3.76 -9.79 17.79
C TYR A 204 -4.12 -8.32 17.76
N PHE A 205 -3.84 -7.65 16.62
CA PHE A 205 -4.33 -6.30 16.38
C PHE A 205 -4.67 -6.10 14.91
N LEU A 206 -5.72 -5.34 14.65
CA LEU A 206 -6.05 -4.88 13.30
C LEU A 206 -5.38 -3.52 13.08
N ARG A 207 -4.48 -3.45 12.09
CA ARG A 207 -3.89 -2.18 11.70
C ARG A 207 -4.96 -1.26 11.12
N THR A 208 -4.90 0.00 11.51
CA THR A 208 -5.73 1.03 10.90
C THR A 208 -5.22 1.36 9.50
N THR A 209 -6.04 2.00 8.66
CA THR A 209 -5.58 2.50 7.37
C THR A 209 -4.42 3.48 7.54
N PHE A 210 -4.50 4.36 8.56
CA PHE A 210 -3.44 5.32 8.86
C PHE A 210 -2.12 4.63 9.19
N ASP A 211 -2.12 3.69 10.13
CA ASP A 211 -0.92 2.93 10.50
C ASP A 211 -0.37 2.11 9.32
N SER A 212 -1.26 1.52 8.53
CA SER A 212 -0.87 0.74 7.36
C SER A 212 -0.21 1.61 6.28
N VAL A 213 -0.73 2.80 6.03
CA VAL A 213 -0.14 3.75 5.08
C VAL A 213 1.13 4.39 5.64
N ALA A 214 1.20 4.69 6.94
CA ALA A 214 2.39 5.25 7.54
C ALA A 214 3.54 4.23 7.62
N ASN A 215 3.27 2.97 7.98
CA ASN A 215 4.33 2.01 8.27
C ASN A 215 4.53 0.92 7.21
N VAL A 216 3.48 0.47 6.51
CA VAL A 216 3.54 -0.70 5.60
C VAL A 216 2.89 -0.45 4.23
N TYR A 217 2.92 0.80 3.76
CA TYR A 217 2.29 1.23 2.51
C TYR A 217 2.68 0.37 1.30
N ASN A 218 3.93 -0.07 1.25
CA ASN A 218 4.49 -0.89 0.18
C ASN A 218 3.84 -2.29 0.08
N GLN A 219 3.20 -2.75 1.12
CA GLN A 219 2.42 -3.99 1.15
C GLN A 219 0.91 -3.69 1.15
N TYR A 220 0.47 -2.71 1.94
CA TYR A 220 -0.93 -2.37 2.10
C TYR A 220 -1.60 -1.97 0.77
N ILE A 221 -1.01 -1.02 0.05
CA ILE A 221 -1.59 -0.52 -1.20
C ILE A 221 -1.73 -1.62 -2.25
N PRO A 222 -0.68 -2.39 -2.61
CA PRO A 222 -0.82 -3.47 -3.58
C PRO A 222 -1.79 -4.56 -3.13
N MET A 223 -1.76 -4.92 -1.84
CA MET A 223 -2.66 -5.96 -1.33
C MET A 223 -4.12 -5.52 -1.34
N ALA A 224 -4.40 -4.24 -1.04
CA ALA A 224 -5.75 -3.69 -1.15
C ALA A 224 -6.24 -3.71 -2.61
N VAL A 225 -5.38 -3.37 -3.58
CA VAL A 225 -5.70 -3.48 -5.01
C VAL A 225 -6.02 -4.93 -5.38
N VAL A 226 -5.15 -5.89 -5.01
CA VAL A 226 -5.38 -7.30 -5.35
C VAL A 226 -6.64 -7.85 -4.69
N THR A 227 -6.92 -7.47 -3.44
CA THR A 227 -8.15 -7.89 -2.74
C THR A 227 -9.41 -7.37 -3.44
N LEU A 228 -9.42 -6.10 -3.84
CA LEU A 228 -10.56 -5.54 -4.56
C LEU A 228 -10.72 -6.16 -5.96
N LEU A 229 -9.62 -6.38 -6.67
CA LEU A 229 -9.67 -7.11 -7.94
C LEU A 229 -10.18 -8.55 -7.77
N PHE A 230 -9.81 -9.23 -6.67
CA PHE A 230 -10.35 -10.55 -6.35
C PHE A 230 -11.88 -10.49 -6.13
N LEU A 231 -12.36 -9.50 -5.38
CA LEU A 231 -13.79 -9.33 -5.13
C LEU A 231 -14.57 -9.03 -6.42
N GLU A 232 -13.99 -8.24 -7.33
CA GLU A 232 -14.58 -7.97 -8.66
C GLU A 232 -14.56 -9.19 -9.59
N CYS A 233 -13.49 -9.99 -9.52
CA CYS A 233 -13.32 -11.21 -10.32
C CYS A 233 -13.77 -12.49 -9.60
N ARG A 234 -14.58 -12.35 -8.56
CA ARG A 234 -15.09 -13.49 -7.80
C ARG A 234 -15.80 -14.49 -8.72
N TYR A 235 -15.52 -15.77 -8.50
CA TYR A 235 -15.95 -16.89 -9.35
C TYR A 235 -15.28 -16.96 -10.76
N MET A 236 -14.32 -16.09 -11.07
CA MET A 236 -13.49 -16.22 -12.27
C MET A 236 -12.20 -16.96 -11.94
N TYR A 237 -12.29 -18.27 -11.74
CA TYR A 237 -11.20 -19.14 -11.25
C TYR A 237 -9.94 -19.10 -12.12
N ASP A 238 -10.08 -18.81 -13.41
CA ASP A 238 -8.97 -18.62 -14.35
C ASP A 238 -8.12 -17.37 -14.06
N MET A 239 -8.67 -16.41 -13.30
CA MET A 239 -7.95 -15.21 -12.86
C MET A 239 -7.16 -15.40 -11.55
N TYR A 240 -7.45 -16.43 -10.76
CA TYR A 240 -6.92 -16.59 -9.40
C TYR A 240 -5.40 -16.75 -9.39
N ALA A 241 -4.85 -17.56 -10.29
CA ALA A 241 -3.39 -17.70 -10.40
C ALA A 241 -2.70 -16.37 -10.69
N PHE A 242 -3.28 -15.54 -11.54
CA PHE A 242 -2.75 -14.22 -11.86
C PHE A 242 -2.82 -13.27 -10.66
N LEU A 243 -3.96 -13.21 -9.97
CA LEU A 243 -4.12 -12.36 -8.79
C LEU A 243 -3.15 -12.78 -7.67
N GLY A 244 -2.95 -14.08 -7.47
CA GLY A 244 -1.95 -14.60 -6.53
C GLY A 244 -0.53 -14.16 -6.92
N LEU A 245 -0.15 -14.29 -8.20
CA LEU A 245 1.15 -13.85 -8.70
C LEU A 245 1.36 -12.34 -8.56
N LEU A 246 0.31 -11.53 -8.66
CA LEU A 246 0.41 -10.09 -8.38
C LEU A 246 0.70 -9.80 -6.91
N ALA A 247 0.15 -10.57 -5.98
CA ALA A 247 0.32 -10.36 -4.55
C ALA A 247 1.72 -10.75 -4.05
N LEU A 248 2.25 -11.88 -4.54
CA LEU A 248 3.46 -12.52 -4.01
C LEU A 248 4.69 -11.59 -3.90
N PRO A 249 5.05 -10.81 -4.93
CA PRO A 249 6.28 -9.99 -4.89
C PRO A 249 6.15 -8.76 -3.97
N TYR A 250 4.95 -8.40 -3.54
CA TYR A 250 4.71 -7.29 -2.62
C TYR A 250 4.59 -7.74 -1.17
N SER A 251 3.95 -8.88 -0.93
CA SER A 251 3.75 -9.40 0.42
C SER A 251 3.50 -10.92 0.39
N PRO A 252 4.49 -11.75 0.75
CA PRO A 252 4.28 -13.20 0.83
C PRO A 252 3.19 -13.60 1.82
N LEU A 253 3.06 -12.91 2.96
CA LEU A 253 1.99 -13.16 3.93
C LEU A 253 0.63 -12.75 3.37
N GLY A 254 0.56 -11.61 2.70
CA GLY A 254 -0.65 -11.17 2.01
C GLY A 254 -1.05 -12.14 0.89
N PHE A 255 -0.09 -12.68 0.16
CA PHE A 255 -0.32 -13.74 -0.83
C PHE A 255 -1.01 -14.96 -0.22
N VAL A 256 -0.51 -15.46 0.93
CA VAL A 256 -1.16 -16.57 1.65
C VAL A 256 -2.60 -16.21 2.01
N GLY A 257 -2.85 -14.99 2.50
CA GLY A 257 -4.21 -14.52 2.80
C GLY A 257 -5.14 -14.55 1.59
N ILE A 258 -4.68 -14.06 0.43
CA ILE A 258 -5.46 -14.09 -0.82
C ILE A 258 -5.72 -15.54 -1.27
N VAL A 259 -4.73 -16.43 -1.19
CA VAL A 259 -4.92 -17.85 -1.52
C VAL A 259 -5.97 -18.51 -0.63
N LEU A 260 -5.97 -18.22 0.67
CA LEU A 260 -6.99 -18.73 1.58
C LEU A 260 -8.39 -18.20 1.24
N LEU A 261 -8.52 -16.94 0.84
CA LEU A 261 -9.78 -16.40 0.36
C LEU A 261 -10.25 -17.10 -0.92
N MET A 262 -9.34 -17.36 -1.86
CA MET A 262 -9.64 -18.08 -3.11
C MET A 262 -10.07 -19.53 -2.88
N MET A 263 -9.55 -20.17 -1.83
CA MET A 263 -9.92 -21.55 -1.48
C MET A 263 -11.29 -21.62 -0.79
N GLY A 264 -11.74 -20.53 -0.18
CA GLY A 264 -13.04 -20.45 0.51
C GLY A 264 -14.19 -19.99 -0.40
N ASP A 265 -13.90 -19.62 -1.64
CA ASP A 265 -14.84 -19.15 -2.64
C ASP A 265 -15.35 -20.32 -3.52
#